data_ea240d0db24053c83cf1db1e157b9c76
#
_entry.id   ea240d0db24053c83cf1db1e157b9c76
#
_cell.length_a   1.000
_cell.length_b   1.000
_cell.length_c   1.000
_cell.angle_alpha   90.00
_cell.angle_beta   90.00
_cell.angle_gamma   90.00
#
_symmetry.space_group_name_H-M   'P 1'
#
loop_
_entity.id
_entity.type
_entity.pdbx_description
1 polymer ?
#
loop_
_entity_poly.entity_id
_entity_poly.type
_entity_poly.pdbx_seq_one_letter_code
_entity_poly.pdbx_strand_id
1 'polypeptide(L)'
;VATIEALVTLLIKKNQTEYLEKDVFGEINPVGRDEFAAAGQKGFKASMMVEVWGFEYENQTEIKVDGKKMAIYRTYGPKSNGKVELYAGERVGKG
;
A
#
# COMPACT_ATOMS: atom_id res chain seq x y z
N VAL A 1 -16.17 11.64 6.23
CA VAL A 1 -14.98 10.82 6.43
C VAL A 1 -13.77 11.52 5.87
N ALA A 2 -12.79 11.69 6.70
CA ALA A 2 -11.61 12.43 6.31
C ALA A 2 -10.64 11.53 5.57
N THR A 3 -10.19 12.01 4.43
CA THR A 3 -9.09 11.40 3.72
C THR A 3 -7.83 12.22 4.05
N ILE A 4 -6.76 11.54 4.38
CA ILE A 4 -5.52 12.22 4.71
C ILE A 4 -4.57 12.07 3.54
N GLU A 5 -4.10 13.20 3.01
CA GLU A 5 -3.09 13.18 1.97
C GLU A 5 -1.73 13.33 2.63
N ALA A 6 -0.81 12.44 2.29
CA ALA A 6 0.49 12.43 2.91
C ALA A 6 1.55 11.95 1.93
N LEU A 7 2.79 12.26 2.25
CA LEU A 7 3.91 11.77 1.47
C LEU A 7 4.20 10.35 1.93
N VAL A 8 4.20 9.43 0.99
CA VAL A 8 4.49 8.04 1.27
C VAL A 8 5.65 7.59 0.39
N THR A 9 6.34 6.55 0.80
CA THR A 9 7.47 6.04 0.05
C THR A 9 7.13 4.66 -0.50
N LEU A 10 7.16 4.53 -1.81
CA LEU A 10 6.94 3.25 -2.48
C LEU A 10 8.29 2.55 -2.62
N LEU A 11 8.32 1.27 -2.31
CA LEU A 11 9.54 0.51 -2.28
C LEU A 11 9.44 -0.72 -3.18
N ILE A 12 10.50 -0.96 -3.94
CA ILE A 12 10.62 -2.22 -4.65
C ILE A 12 12.04 -2.71 -4.48
N LYS A 13 12.17 -4.01 -4.26
CA LYS A 13 13.46 -4.59 -4.00
C LYS A 13 14.30 -4.57 -5.27
N LYS A 14 15.47 -3.96 -5.20
CA LYS A 14 16.40 -3.90 -6.31
C LYS A 14 17.30 -5.13 -6.32
N ASN A 15 17.77 -5.51 -5.14
CA ASN A 15 18.53 -6.73 -4.97
C ASN A 15 18.38 -7.15 -3.51
N GLN A 16 19.18 -8.07 -3.02
CA GLN A 16 18.96 -8.62 -1.69
C GLN A 16 19.16 -7.63 -0.57
N THR A 17 19.90 -6.56 -0.82
CA THR A 17 20.21 -5.61 0.23
C THR A 17 19.71 -4.21 -0.03
N GLU A 18 19.18 -3.94 -1.22
CA GLU A 18 18.82 -2.58 -1.59
C GLU A 18 17.40 -2.50 -2.10
N TYR A 19 16.77 -1.36 -1.84
CA TYR A 19 15.45 -1.03 -2.36
C TYR A 19 15.54 0.21 -3.21
N LEU A 20 14.72 0.27 -4.23
CA LEU A 20 14.46 1.52 -4.95
C LEU A 20 13.30 2.19 -4.24
N GLU A 21 13.47 3.44 -3.90
CA GLU A 21 12.45 4.20 -3.17
C GLU A 21 11.93 5.32 -4.04
N LYS A 22 10.64 5.54 -3.98
CA LYS A 22 10.01 6.62 -4.71
C LYS A 22 9.00 7.30 -3.81
N ASP A 23 9.20 8.57 -3.53
CA ASP A 23 8.28 9.33 -2.68
C ASP A 23 7.16 9.89 -3.55
N VAL A 24 5.93 9.66 -3.15
CA VAL A 24 4.77 10.18 -3.85
C VAL A 24 3.75 10.64 -2.83
N PHE A 25 2.85 11.52 -3.24
CA PHE A 25 1.73 11.89 -2.38
C PHE A 25 0.61 10.89 -2.61
N GLY A 26 0.02 10.42 -1.53
CA GLY A 26 -1.08 9.49 -1.60
C GLY A 26 -2.16 9.88 -0.61
N GLU A 27 -3.38 9.43 -0.90
CA GLU A 27 -4.50 9.63 0.00
C GLU A 27 -4.65 8.38 0.85
N ILE A 28 -4.57 8.56 2.17
CA ILE A 28 -4.61 7.44 3.10
C ILE A 28 -6.04 7.28 3.59
N ASN A 29 -6.57 6.08 3.42
CA ASN A 29 -7.93 5.77 3.82
C ASN A 29 -7.93 4.55 4.73
N PRO A 30 -8.87 4.49 5.67
CA PRO A 30 -8.99 3.28 6.49
C PRO A 30 -9.54 2.14 5.65
N VAL A 31 -9.28 0.92 6.09
CA VAL A 31 -9.86 -0.25 5.44
C VAL A 31 -11.14 -0.63 6.16
N GLY A 32 -12.09 -1.15 5.39
CA GLY A 32 -13.33 -1.60 5.96
C GLY A 32 -13.21 -3.00 6.54
N ARG A 33 -14.31 -3.43 7.15
CA ARG A 33 -14.35 -4.72 7.81
C ARG A 33 -14.15 -5.87 6.84
N ASP A 34 -14.76 -5.78 5.66
CA ASP A 34 -14.64 -6.84 4.66
C ASP A 34 -13.23 -6.97 4.15
N GLU A 35 -12.57 -5.83 3.95
CA GLU A 35 -11.19 -5.84 3.48
C GLU A 35 -10.27 -6.41 4.55
N PHE A 36 -10.53 -6.06 5.81
CA PHE A 36 -9.73 -6.58 6.91
C PHE A 36 -9.84 -8.11 6.97
N ALA A 37 -11.05 -8.64 6.83
CA ALA A 37 -11.26 -10.08 6.85
C ALA A 37 -10.60 -10.76 5.67
N ALA A 38 -10.71 -10.18 4.48
CA ALA A 38 -10.12 -10.77 3.29
C ALA A 38 -8.60 -10.80 3.39
N ALA A 39 -8.00 -9.73 3.92
CA ALA A 39 -6.56 -9.68 4.10
C ALA A 39 -6.10 -10.74 5.08
N GLY A 40 -6.89 -10.97 6.14
CA GLY A 40 -6.55 -11.98 7.13
C GLY A 40 -6.47 -13.37 6.54
N GLN A 41 -7.33 -13.67 5.58
CA GLN A 41 -7.31 -14.97 4.93
C GLN A 41 -6.05 -15.16 4.09
N LYS A 42 -5.39 -14.07 3.71
CA LYS A 42 -4.16 -14.13 2.94
C LYS A 42 -2.92 -13.97 3.82
N GLY A 43 -3.08 -13.91 5.12
CA GLY A 43 -1.97 -13.80 6.03
C GLY A 43 -1.51 -12.38 6.29
N PHE A 44 -2.38 -11.40 6.10
CA PHE A 44 -2.04 -10.00 6.33
C PHE A 44 -3.00 -9.36 7.31
N LYS A 45 -2.47 -8.45 8.10
CA LYS A 45 -3.28 -7.59 8.93
C LYS A 45 -3.40 -6.26 8.21
N ALA A 46 -4.56 -6.01 7.62
CA ALA A 46 -4.77 -4.81 6.83
C ALA A 46 -4.61 -3.58 7.71
N SER A 47 -3.91 -2.59 7.22
CA SER A 47 -3.66 -1.38 7.96
C SER A 47 -4.34 -0.19 7.32
N MET A 48 -4.15 -0.02 6.02
CA MET A 48 -4.70 1.14 5.34
C MET A 48 -4.75 0.88 3.85
N MET A 49 -5.51 1.71 3.17
CA MET A 49 -5.51 1.74 1.71
C MET A 49 -4.96 3.11 1.31
N VAL A 50 -3.98 3.13 0.42
CA VAL A 50 -3.37 4.35 -0.05
C VAL A 50 -3.66 4.50 -1.52
N GLU A 51 -4.21 5.64 -1.91
CA GLU A 51 -4.55 5.89 -3.30
C GLU A 51 -3.54 6.83 -3.90
N VAL A 52 -2.89 6.40 -4.99
CA VAL A 52 -1.86 7.20 -5.65
C VAL A 52 -2.19 7.31 -7.13
N TRP A 53 -1.56 8.25 -7.82
CA TRP A 53 -1.74 8.36 -9.26
C TRP A 53 -1.15 7.13 -9.93
N GLY A 54 -1.89 6.59 -10.91
CA GLY A 54 -1.45 5.39 -11.59
C GLY A 54 -0.11 5.54 -12.28
N PHE A 55 0.17 6.75 -12.81
CA PHE A 55 1.44 6.95 -13.51
C PHE A 55 2.63 6.99 -12.55
N GLU A 56 2.37 7.09 -11.26
CA GLU A 56 3.45 7.08 -10.27
C GLU A 56 3.70 5.70 -9.67
N TYR A 57 2.78 4.77 -9.91
CA TYR A 57 2.92 3.44 -9.34
C TYR A 57 3.57 2.51 -10.37
N GLU A 58 4.66 1.88 -9.98
CA GLU A 58 5.44 1.03 -10.87
C GLU A 58 5.60 -0.37 -10.30
N ASN A 59 4.50 -0.92 -9.79
CA ASN A 59 4.48 -2.29 -9.26
C ASN A 59 5.37 -2.48 -8.04
N GLN A 60 5.56 -1.41 -7.27
CA GLN A 60 6.27 -1.54 -6.02
C GLN A 60 5.52 -2.49 -5.09
N THR A 61 6.25 -3.24 -4.28
CA THR A 61 5.67 -4.28 -3.45
C THR A 61 5.55 -3.89 -1.99
N GLU A 62 6.12 -2.76 -1.60
CA GLU A 62 6.07 -2.30 -0.22
C GLU A 62 5.86 -0.81 -0.20
N ILE A 63 5.37 -0.33 0.93
CA ILE A 63 5.12 1.09 1.11
C ILE A 63 5.49 1.48 2.53
N LYS A 64 6.08 2.65 2.69
CA LYS A 64 6.42 3.17 4.00
C LYS A 64 5.60 4.42 4.25
N VAL A 65 4.87 4.43 5.36
CA VAL A 65 4.02 5.54 5.76
C VAL A 65 4.38 5.89 7.18
N ASP A 66 4.79 7.14 7.41
CA ASP A 66 5.19 7.61 8.73
C ASP A 66 6.29 6.72 9.33
N GLY A 67 7.22 6.30 8.49
CA GLY A 67 8.32 5.47 8.97
C GLY A 67 7.98 4.00 9.15
N LYS A 68 6.74 3.62 8.93
CA LYS A 68 6.34 2.22 9.08
C LYS A 68 6.27 1.56 7.72
N LYS A 69 7.04 0.50 7.55
CA LYS A 69 7.06 -0.24 6.29
C LYS A 69 6.02 -1.34 6.32
N MET A 70 5.24 -1.44 5.24
CA MET A 70 4.18 -2.42 5.13
C MET A 70 4.23 -3.05 3.76
N ALA A 71 3.67 -4.27 3.65
CA ALA A 71 3.56 -4.93 2.36
C ALA A 71 2.33 -4.43 1.62
N ILE A 72 2.46 -4.26 0.30
CA ILE A 72 1.29 -4.01 -0.54
C ILE A 72 0.80 -5.38 -0.98
N TYR A 73 -0.31 -5.83 -0.39
CA TYR A 73 -0.75 -7.20 -0.63
C TYR A 73 -1.74 -7.31 -1.78
N ARG A 74 -2.32 -6.20 -2.22
CA ARG A 74 -3.11 -6.19 -3.44
C ARG A 74 -3.30 -4.75 -3.90
N THR A 75 -3.66 -4.62 -5.16
CA THR A 75 -3.93 -3.31 -5.75
C THR A 75 -5.22 -3.37 -6.53
N TYR A 76 -5.79 -2.21 -6.78
CA TYR A 76 -7.00 -2.10 -7.59
C TYR A 76 -6.89 -0.86 -8.45
N GLY A 77 -7.12 -1.02 -9.74
CA GLY A 77 -7.05 0.08 -10.67
C GLY A 77 -6.09 -0.21 -11.80
N PRO A 78 -5.80 0.78 -12.65
CA PRO A 78 -6.21 2.18 -12.47
C PRO A 78 -7.71 2.36 -12.66
N LYS A 79 -8.26 3.26 -11.85
CA LYS A 79 -9.67 3.58 -11.90
C LYS A 79 -9.91 4.66 -12.95
N SER A 80 -11.19 5.00 -13.15
CA SER A 80 -11.53 6.01 -14.16
C SER A 80 -10.90 7.36 -13.86
N ASN A 81 -10.59 7.66 -12.60
CA ASN A 81 -9.92 8.91 -12.25
C ASN A 81 -8.40 8.84 -12.39
N GLY A 82 -7.88 7.73 -12.88
CA GLY A 82 -6.45 7.57 -13.09
C GLY A 82 -5.66 7.16 -11.87
N LYS A 83 -6.34 6.84 -10.78
CA LYS A 83 -5.66 6.49 -9.55
C LYS A 83 -5.69 4.98 -9.29
N VAL A 84 -4.71 4.50 -8.54
CA VAL A 84 -4.60 3.11 -8.15
C VAL A 84 -4.70 3.02 -6.64
N GLU A 85 -5.46 2.05 -6.15
CA GLU A 85 -5.58 1.78 -4.72
C GLU A 85 -4.57 0.71 -4.33
N LEU A 86 -3.76 1.03 -3.33
CA LEU A 86 -2.75 0.12 -2.82
C LEU A 86 -3.18 -0.31 -1.42
N TYR A 87 -3.41 -1.60 -1.25
CA TYR A 87 -3.86 -2.13 0.04
C TYR A 87 -2.65 -2.62 0.80
N ALA A 88 -2.38 -1.99 1.93
CA ALA A 88 -1.16 -2.19 2.68
C ALA A 88 -1.45 -2.77 4.06
N GLY A 89 -0.59 -3.66 4.50
CA GLY A 89 -0.73 -4.26 5.80
C GLY A 89 0.53 -4.98 6.21
N GLU A 90 0.48 -5.50 7.43
CA GLU A 90 1.60 -6.25 7.98
C GLU A 90 1.39 -7.73 7.73
N ARG A 91 2.47 -8.42 7.42
CA ARG A 91 2.41 -9.87 7.29
C ARG A 91 2.29 -10.47 8.67
N VAL A 92 1.33 -11.37 8.86
CA VAL A 92 1.10 -12.02 10.15
C VAL A 92 1.07 -13.52 9.96
N GLY A 93 1.05 -14.21 11.09
CA GLY A 93 1.02 -15.64 11.04
C GLY A 93 2.41 -16.16 10.83
N LYS A 94 2.52 -17.40 10.75
CA LYS A 94 3.65 -17.88 10.66
C LYS A 94 4.01 -18.03 9.53
N GLY A 95 4.76 -17.65 9.38
CA GLY A 95 5.26 -17.56 8.03
C GLY A 95 5.47 -18.88 7.46
#